data_d1cd819584149096c1c1a997b26b6eea
#
_entry.id   d1cd819584149096c1c1a997b26b6eea
#
_cell.length_a   1.000
_cell.length_b   1.000
_cell.length_c   1.000
_cell.angle_alpha   90.00
_cell.angle_beta   90.00
_cell.angle_gamma   90.00
#
_symmetry.space_group_name_H-M   'P 1'
#
loop_
_entity.id
_entity.type
_entity.pdbx_description
1 polymer ?
#
loop_
_entity_poly.entity_id
_entity_poly.type
_entity_poly.pdbx_seq_one_letter_code
_entity_poly.pdbx_strand_id
1 'polypeptide(L)'
;MAAGLGHTRPGVVAGPTTGGVILSYEVARQLGLRGVIAEQLPDGSGRALQRGFRLERGERALVVDDVLTTGGSVRETIEAVRSAGGEPVGVAVLVDRSGGRVDFGLPFFAATEVEMESVDPADCRLCRAGVPLTRT
;
A
#
# COMPACT_ATOMS: atom_id res chain seq x y z
N MET A 1 -11.04 6.59 3.30
CA MET A 1 -10.26 5.38 3.68
C MET A 1 -10.67 4.86 5.06
N ALA A 2 -10.54 5.64 6.12
CA ALA A 2 -10.91 5.19 7.47
C ALA A 2 -12.36 4.69 7.58
N ALA A 3 -13.33 5.43 7.02
CA ALA A 3 -14.74 5.06 7.04
C ALA A 3 -15.06 3.82 6.19
N GLY A 4 -14.37 3.61 5.08
CA GLY A 4 -14.63 2.51 4.14
C GLY A 4 -14.31 1.12 4.70
N LEU A 5 -13.41 1.03 5.68
CA LEU A 5 -12.96 -0.23 6.27
C LEU A 5 -13.16 -0.30 7.80
N GLY A 6 -14.00 0.56 8.37
CA GLY A 6 -14.28 0.56 9.81
C GLY A 6 -14.81 -0.78 10.34
N HIS A 7 -15.46 -1.57 9.48
CA HIS A 7 -15.96 -2.90 9.83
C HIS A 7 -14.83 -3.92 10.07
N THR A 8 -13.63 -3.68 9.57
CA THR A 8 -12.48 -4.59 9.75
C THR A 8 -11.87 -4.51 11.15
N ARG A 9 -12.21 -3.47 11.92
CA ARG A 9 -11.74 -3.23 13.30
C ARG A 9 -10.24 -3.43 13.46
N PRO A 10 -9.41 -2.65 12.76
CA PRO A 10 -7.96 -2.72 12.93
C PRO A 10 -7.53 -2.21 14.31
N GLY A 11 -6.40 -2.69 14.81
CA GLY A 11 -5.70 -2.17 15.98
C GLY A 11 -4.51 -1.30 15.64
N VAL A 12 -4.04 -1.40 14.40
CA VAL A 12 -2.87 -0.67 13.87
C VAL A 12 -3.04 -0.41 12.38
N VAL A 13 -2.39 0.64 11.88
CA VAL A 13 -2.34 0.96 10.45
C VAL A 13 -0.91 0.83 9.96
N ALA A 14 -0.69 0.05 8.90
CA ALA A 14 0.63 -0.18 8.31
C ALA A 14 0.71 0.41 6.90
N GLY A 15 1.77 1.13 6.59
CA GLY A 15 2.01 1.66 5.25
C GLY A 15 3.44 1.47 4.78
N PRO A 16 3.67 1.27 3.47
CA PRO A 16 5.02 1.16 2.92
C PRO A 16 5.70 2.53 2.80
N THR A 17 7.02 2.56 2.86
CA THR A 17 7.78 3.69 2.36
C THR A 17 7.65 3.75 0.83
N THR A 18 7.44 4.90 0.18
CA THR A 18 7.41 6.23 0.78
C THR A 18 5.99 6.78 0.87
N GLY A 19 5.14 6.51 -0.13
CA GLY A 19 3.79 7.08 -0.23
C GLY A 19 2.85 6.69 0.91
N GLY A 20 2.94 5.46 1.39
CA GLY A 20 2.13 4.96 2.49
C GLY A 20 2.44 5.55 3.87
N VAL A 21 3.57 6.24 4.03
CA VAL A 21 3.98 6.80 5.34
C VAL A 21 3.00 7.85 5.86
N ILE A 22 2.70 8.84 5.03
CA ILE A 22 1.76 9.92 5.39
C ILE A 22 0.36 9.37 5.59
N LEU A 23 -0.05 8.43 4.73
CA LEU A 23 -1.37 7.82 4.83
C LEU A 23 -1.53 6.95 6.07
N SER A 24 -0.52 6.15 6.42
CA SER A 24 -0.58 5.34 7.63
C SER A 24 -0.71 6.21 8.88
N TYR A 25 0.02 7.33 8.93
CA TYR A 25 -0.12 8.30 9.99
C TYR A 25 -1.52 8.91 10.05
N GLU A 26 -2.02 9.45 8.95
CA GLU A 26 -3.30 10.17 8.93
C GLU A 26 -4.49 9.23 9.17
N VAL A 27 -4.50 8.06 8.54
CA VAL A 27 -5.57 7.06 8.77
C VAL A 27 -5.56 6.57 10.21
N ALA A 28 -4.37 6.29 10.76
CA ALA A 28 -4.23 5.90 12.16
C ALA A 28 -4.74 7.00 13.11
N ARG A 29 -4.37 8.26 12.84
CA ARG A 29 -4.83 9.42 13.61
C ARG A 29 -6.35 9.54 13.61
N GLN A 30 -7.00 9.40 12.45
CA GLN A 30 -8.46 9.47 12.33
C GLN A 30 -9.16 8.32 13.05
N LEU A 31 -8.55 7.14 13.09
CA LEU A 31 -9.10 5.96 13.78
C LEU A 31 -8.74 5.91 15.27
N GLY A 32 -7.90 6.82 15.77
CA GLY A 32 -7.40 6.78 17.15
C GLY A 32 -6.44 5.60 17.39
N LEU A 33 -5.72 5.17 16.34
CA LEU A 33 -4.79 4.04 16.35
C LEU A 33 -3.35 4.52 16.20
N ARG A 34 -2.40 3.61 16.37
CA ARG A 34 -1.00 3.85 16.00
C ARG A 34 -0.74 3.45 14.55
N GLY A 35 0.20 4.15 13.92
CA GLY A 35 0.72 3.82 12.60
C GLY A 35 2.07 3.13 12.69
N VAL A 36 2.34 2.19 11.79
CA VAL A 36 3.65 1.54 11.62
C VAL A 36 4.07 1.59 10.15
N ILE A 37 5.37 1.54 9.91
CA ILE A 37 5.94 1.70 8.58
C ILE A 37 6.68 0.43 8.18
N ALA A 38 6.37 -0.06 6.99
CA ALA A 38 7.09 -1.15 6.33
C ALA A 38 8.14 -0.55 5.38
N GLU A 39 9.40 -0.65 5.77
CA GLU A 39 10.55 -0.16 4.99
C GLU A 39 11.09 -1.25 4.08
N GLN A 40 11.52 -0.84 2.89
CA GLN A 40 12.17 -1.75 1.97
C GLN A 40 13.49 -2.26 2.54
N LEU A 41 13.74 -3.55 2.43
CA LEU A 41 15.00 -4.15 2.84
C LEU A 41 16.13 -3.73 1.89
N PRO A 42 17.36 -3.56 2.40
CA PRO A 42 18.50 -3.09 1.58
C PRO A 42 18.83 -4.00 0.38
N ASP A 43 18.54 -5.28 0.50
CA ASP A 43 18.76 -6.28 -0.55
C ASP A 43 17.61 -6.35 -1.58
N GLY A 44 16.55 -5.57 -1.38
CA GLY A 44 15.39 -5.56 -2.25
C GLY A 44 14.49 -6.79 -2.13
N SER A 45 14.69 -7.66 -1.13
CA SER A 45 13.94 -8.91 -0.96
C SER A 45 12.50 -8.72 -0.45
N GLY A 46 12.09 -7.48 -0.17
CA GLY A 46 10.77 -7.15 0.35
C GLY A 46 10.83 -6.04 1.39
N ARG A 47 9.87 -6.05 2.30
CA ARG A 47 9.75 -5.04 3.35
C ARG A 47 9.73 -5.66 4.73
N ALA A 48 10.10 -4.86 5.73
CA ALA A 48 10.01 -5.23 7.14
C ALA A 48 9.63 -4.01 8.00
N LEU A 49 9.03 -4.27 9.15
CA LEU A 49 8.87 -3.25 10.19
C LEU A 49 10.23 -3.06 10.87
N GLN A 50 10.76 -1.85 10.78
CA GLN A 50 12.06 -1.48 11.32
C GLN A 50 11.92 -0.35 12.36
N ARG A 51 13.02 0.24 12.80
CA ARG A 51 13.07 1.41 13.72
C ARG A 51 12.27 1.23 15.01
N GLY A 52 12.18 -0.01 15.51
CA GLY A 52 11.45 -0.29 16.74
C GLY A 52 9.93 -0.43 16.58
N PHE A 53 9.40 -0.34 15.37
CA PHE A 53 8.01 -0.71 15.12
C PHE A 53 7.78 -2.18 15.39
N ARG A 54 6.82 -2.48 16.27
CA ARG A 54 6.48 -3.84 16.66
C ARG A 54 4.97 -4.02 16.65
N LEU A 55 4.56 -5.25 16.37
CA LEU A 55 3.17 -5.68 16.48
C LEU A 55 3.04 -6.68 17.63
N GLU A 56 1.93 -6.64 18.30
CA GLU A 56 1.54 -7.73 19.21
C GLU A 56 1.10 -8.94 18.36
N ARG A 57 1.24 -10.12 18.93
CA ARG A 57 0.83 -11.33 18.25
C ARG A 57 -0.67 -11.31 17.94
N GLY A 58 -1.00 -11.45 16.65
CA GLY A 58 -2.36 -11.39 16.16
C GLY A 58 -2.96 -9.98 16.10
N GLU A 59 -2.15 -8.94 16.28
CA GLU A 59 -2.63 -7.56 16.16
C GLU A 59 -3.15 -7.29 14.75
N ARG A 60 -4.38 -6.80 14.67
CA ARG A 60 -5.11 -6.61 13.41
C ARG A 60 -4.61 -5.34 12.71
N ALA A 61 -4.03 -5.49 11.54
CA ALA A 61 -3.43 -4.40 10.78
C ALA A 61 -4.23 -4.06 9.52
N LEU A 62 -4.58 -2.78 9.37
CA LEU A 62 -5.03 -2.22 8.11
C LEU A 62 -3.81 -1.79 7.31
N VAL A 63 -3.66 -2.30 6.09
CA VAL A 63 -2.59 -1.90 5.17
C VAL A 63 -3.10 -0.76 4.30
N VAL A 64 -2.32 0.32 4.21
CA VAL A 64 -2.67 1.51 3.40
C VAL A 64 -1.52 1.87 2.45
N ASP A 65 -1.88 2.35 1.26
CA ASP A 65 -0.92 2.90 0.29
C ASP A 65 -1.56 4.04 -0.52
N ASP A 66 -0.75 4.84 -1.19
CA ASP A 66 -1.23 5.96 -2.00
C ASP A 66 -1.81 5.49 -3.34
N VAL A 67 -1.04 4.78 -4.15
CA VAL A 67 -1.42 4.36 -5.49
C VAL A 67 -1.18 2.86 -5.68
N LEU A 68 -2.23 2.16 -6.07
CA LEU A 68 -2.17 0.76 -6.46
C LEU A 68 -1.96 0.65 -7.97
N THR A 69 -0.86 0.03 -8.38
CA THR A 69 -0.59 -0.34 -9.79
C THR A 69 -0.56 -1.85 -9.95
N THR A 70 0.54 -2.48 -9.60
CA THR A 70 0.73 -3.95 -9.64
C THR A 70 0.42 -4.62 -8.31
N GLY A 71 0.38 -3.86 -7.22
CA GLY A 71 0.16 -4.36 -5.87
C GLY A 71 1.41 -4.86 -5.16
N GLY A 72 2.60 -4.65 -5.74
CA GLY A 72 3.85 -5.14 -5.16
C GLY A 72 4.12 -4.58 -3.76
N SER A 73 4.10 -3.26 -3.58
CA SER A 73 4.34 -2.61 -2.28
C SER A 73 3.31 -3.02 -1.21
N VAL A 74 2.06 -3.16 -1.61
CA VAL A 74 0.99 -3.61 -0.70
C VAL A 74 1.21 -5.07 -0.29
N ARG A 75 1.53 -5.97 -1.23
CA ARG A 75 1.82 -7.39 -0.92
C ARG A 75 3.02 -7.52 0.02
N GLU A 76 4.10 -6.80 -0.25
CA GLU A 76 5.27 -6.78 0.62
C GLU A 76 4.95 -6.24 2.02
N THR A 77 4.07 -5.24 2.13
CA THR A 77 3.61 -4.71 3.42
C THR A 77 2.74 -5.73 4.17
N ILE A 78 1.86 -6.45 3.47
CA ILE A 78 1.08 -7.56 4.04
C ILE A 78 2.02 -8.62 4.61
N GLU A 79 3.05 -9.01 3.88
CA GLU A 79 4.03 -10.00 4.34
C GLU A 79 4.88 -9.47 5.52
N ALA A 80 5.24 -8.18 5.53
CA ALA A 80 5.92 -7.55 6.64
C ALA A 80 5.08 -7.58 7.93
N VAL A 81 3.77 -7.33 7.82
CA VAL A 81 2.82 -7.44 8.94
C VAL A 81 2.75 -8.88 9.45
N ARG A 82 2.61 -9.87 8.57
CA ARG A 82 2.58 -11.29 8.93
C ARG A 82 3.86 -11.74 9.60
N SER A 83 5.00 -11.36 9.04
CA SER A 83 6.33 -11.68 9.59
C SER A 83 6.56 -11.06 10.98
N ALA A 84 5.94 -9.92 11.26
CA ALA A 84 5.97 -9.28 12.57
C ALA A 84 4.96 -9.88 13.57
N GLY A 85 4.20 -10.89 13.19
CA GLY A 85 3.20 -11.57 14.04
C GLY A 85 1.82 -10.94 14.01
N GLY A 86 1.58 -9.94 13.16
CA GLY A 86 0.28 -9.29 12.99
C GLY A 86 -0.64 -10.05 12.02
N GLU A 87 -1.89 -9.64 12.00
CA GLU A 87 -2.94 -10.15 11.11
C GLU A 87 -3.41 -9.04 10.17
N PRO A 88 -3.08 -9.07 8.87
CA PRO A 88 -3.66 -8.15 7.90
C PRO A 88 -5.16 -8.37 7.78
N VAL A 89 -5.96 -7.32 7.98
CA VAL A 89 -7.44 -7.43 7.98
C VAL A 89 -8.12 -6.64 6.88
N GLY A 90 -7.37 -5.87 6.12
CA GLY A 90 -7.87 -5.11 4.99
C GLY A 90 -6.80 -4.28 4.34
N VAL A 91 -7.11 -3.80 3.15
CA VAL A 91 -6.25 -2.91 2.35
C VAL A 91 -7.05 -1.68 1.94
N ALA A 92 -6.47 -0.50 2.10
CA ALA A 92 -7.04 0.74 1.60
C ALA A 92 -6.02 1.55 0.81
N VAL A 93 -6.41 2.05 -0.35
CA VAL A 93 -5.57 2.91 -1.18
C VAL A 93 -6.31 4.20 -1.56
N LEU A 94 -5.58 5.26 -1.85
CA LEU A 94 -6.19 6.47 -2.37
C LEU A 94 -6.62 6.27 -3.82
N VAL A 95 -5.73 5.75 -4.66
CA VAL A 95 -5.97 5.60 -6.09
C VAL A 95 -5.71 4.17 -6.52
N ASP A 96 -6.72 3.52 -7.07
CA ASP A 96 -6.55 2.24 -7.76
C ASP A 96 -6.36 2.48 -9.26
N ARG A 97 -5.19 2.10 -9.75
CA ARG A 97 -4.83 2.10 -11.18
C ARG A 97 -4.68 0.69 -11.75
N SER A 98 -5.06 -0.32 -10.99
CA SER A 98 -4.91 -1.73 -11.40
C SER A 98 -5.95 -2.18 -12.41
N GLY A 99 -7.04 -1.41 -12.57
CA GLY A 99 -8.19 -1.83 -13.38
C GLY A 99 -8.88 -3.05 -12.81
N GLY A 100 -8.88 -3.22 -11.49
CA GLY A 100 -9.50 -4.36 -10.80
C GLY A 100 -8.75 -5.69 -10.95
N ARG A 101 -7.52 -5.67 -11.47
CA ARG A 101 -6.74 -6.90 -11.73
C ARG A 101 -6.00 -7.44 -10.51
N VAL A 102 -5.95 -6.68 -9.43
CA VAL A 102 -5.20 -7.06 -8.21
C VAL A 102 -6.17 -7.49 -7.13
N ASP A 103 -5.99 -8.71 -6.65
CA ASP A 103 -6.69 -9.27 -5.51
C ASP A 103 -5.69 -9.62 -4.39
N PHE A 104 -5.99 -9.20 -3.18
CA PHE A 104 -5.17 -9.47 -2.00
C PHE A 104 -5.76 -10.59 -1.11
N GLY A 105 -6.96 -11.10 -1.44
CA GLY A 105 -7.70 -12.01 -0.58
C GLY A 105 -8.17 -11.39 0.73
N LEU A 106 -8.23 -10.06 0.78
CA LEU A 106 -8.62 -9.26 1.94
C LEU A 106 -9.68 -8.22 1.52
N PRO A 107 -10.51 -7.73 2.43
CA PRO A 107 -11.35 -6.56 2.18
C PRO A 107 -10.53 -5.41 1.61
N PHE A 108 -10.98 -4.87 0.49
CA PHE A 108 -10.27 -3.82 -0.26
C PHE A 108 -11.13 -2.58 -0.43
N PHE A 109 -10.51 -1.42 -0.28
CA PHE A 109 -11.12 -0.13 -0.52
C PHE A 109 -10.18 0.77 -1.32
N ALA A 110 -10.69 1.40 -2.37
CA ALA A 110 -10.04 2.50 -3.08
C ALA A 110 -10.89 3.77 -2.94
N ALA A 111 -10.26 4.90 -2.64
CA ALA A 111 -10.98 6.18 -2.58
C ALA A 111 -11.38 6.66 -3.97
N THR A 112 -10.58 6.35 -4.98
CA THR A 112 -10.88 6.59 -6.39
C THR A 112 -10.21 5.54 -7.27
N GLU A 113 -10.79 5.33 -8.44
CA GLU A 113 -10.24 4.48 -9.49
C GLU A 113 -9.90 5.33 -10.70
N VAL A 114 -8.76 5.06 -11.32
CA VAL A 114 -8.29 5.76 -12.52
C VAL A 114 -7.83 4.73 -13.55
N GLU A 115 -8.49 4.68 -14.68
CA GLU A 115 -8.00 3.89 -15.81
C GLU A 115 -6.85 4.64 -16.47
N MET A 116 -5.67 4.03 -16.47
CA MET A 116 -4.49 4.53 -17.17
C MET A 116 -3.87 3.39 -17.96
N GLU A 117 -3.77 3.60 -19.27
CA GLU A 117 -3.03 2.68 -20.11
C GLU A 117 -1.52 2.85 -19.85
N SER A 118 -0.87 1.75 -19.47
CA SER A 118 0.59 1.65 -19.53
C SER A 118 0.95 0.92 -20.81
N VAL A 119 1.70 1.56 -21.68
CA VAL A 119 2.18 1.00 -22.93
C VAL A 119 3.69 0.83 -22.89
N ASP A 120 4.18 -0.22 -23.54
CA ASP A 120 5.61 -0.39 -23.73
C ASP A 120 6.16 0.81 -24.54
N PRO A 121 7.38 1.31 -24.26
CA PRO A 121 8.00 2.39 -25.03
C PRO A 121 8.03 2.13 -26.54
N ALA A 122 8.14 0.88 -26.97
CA ALA A 122 8.09 0.49 -28.37
C ALA A 122 6.73 0.74 -29.03
N ASP A 123 5.64 0.68 -28.24
CA ASP A 123 4.26 0.87 -28.70
C ASP A 123 3.72 2.26 -28.37
N CYS A 124 4.47 3.04 -27.60
CA CYS A 124 4.07 4.37 -27.17
C CYS A 124 4.18 5.40 -28.28
N ARG A 125 3.06 6.04 -28.62
CA ARG A 125 3.03 7.11 -29.64
C ARG A 125 3.90 8.30 -29.26
N LEU A 126 3.96 8.67 -27.98
CA LEU A 126 4.75 9.79 -27.48
C LEU A 126 6.25 9.47 -27.55
N CYS A 127 6.65 8.25 -27.21
CA CYS A 127 8.04 7.80 -27.33
C CYS A 127 8.49 7.81 -28.80
N ARG A 128 7.64 7.35 -29.72
CA ARG A 128 7.91 7.39 -31.16
C ARG A 128 8.01 8.81 -31.70
N ALA A 129 7.27 9.76 -31.13
CA ALA A 129 7.33 11.17 -31.47
C ALA A 129 8.53 11.90 -30.84
N GLY A 130 9.38 11.22 -30.07
CA GLY A 130 10.56 11.80 -29.42
C GLY A 130 10.24 12.68 -28.22
N VAL A 131 9.04 12.56 -27.63
CA VAL A 131 8.69 13.31 -26.42
C VAL A 131 9.53 12.77 -25.26
N PRO A 132 10.33 13.62 -24.57
CA PRO A 132 11.19 13.17 -23.50
C PRO A 132 10.38 12.68 -22.30
N LEU A 133 10.83 11.54 -21.69
CA LEU A 133 10.27 11.05 -20.45
C LEU A 133 10.79 11.89 -19.29
N THR A 134 9.87 12.37 -18.45
CA THR A 134 10.23 12.96 -17.15
C THR A 134 10.59 11.83 -16.20
N ARG A 135 11.82 11.82 -15.72
CA ARG A 135 12.25 10.92 -14.64
C ARG A 135 12.11 11.66 -13.32
N THR A 136 11.34 11.10 -12.43
CA THR A 136 11.21 11.57 -11.03
C THR A 136 12.15 10.80 -10.12
#